data_3dfcb848dbf131da5ca51dbb500e3775
#
_entry.id   3dfcb848dbf131da5ca51dbb500e3775
#
_cell.length_a   1.000
_cell.length_b   1.000
_cell.length_c   1.000
_cell.angle_alpha   90.00
_cell.angle_beta   90.00
_cell.angle_gamma   90.00
#
_symmetry.space_group_name_H-M   'P 1'
#
loop_
_entity.id
_entity.type
_entity.pdbx_description
1 polymer ?
#
loop_
_entity_poly.entity_id
_entity_poly.type
_entity_poly.pdbx_seq_one_letter_code
_entity_poly.pdbx_strand_id
1 'polypeptide(L)'
;GDKVSKGDILAELSGSNQIGQVEIKKEIPQNMQSNGQAQANQNQSETKRIEIKHEGVFGSNPDIADIDPEETDEWIESLNSVVKRDGSRRAHFLLSKLINQAYVSGSNLQFTQNTPYINTIPPQLEAKSPGDQNIEKSIRSLIRWNAAAMVVKANKISPELGGHIATFASAATLYDVGCNHFWRGKTNDFLGDMIYFQGHAAPGMYARSYLEGRISEQQLGNFRQEANLKRGEGLSSYPHPWLMPDYWQFPTVSMGLGPITSIYNARFMKYMENRNLI
;
A
#
# COMPACT_ATOMS: atom_id res chain seq x y z
N GLY A 1 33.07 -6.64 0.15
CA GLY A 1 33.14 -6.12 1.50
C GLY A 1 33.74 -4.72 1.51
N ASP A 2 33.05 -3.75 0.87
CA ASP A 2 33.52 -2.38 0.83
C ASP A 2 33.25 -1.70 2.19
N LYS A 3 34.31 -1.12 2.73
CA LYS A 3 34.26 -0.37 3.98
C LYS A 3 33.53 0.95 3.72
N VAL A 4 32.34 1.07 4.26
CA VAL A 4 31.62 2.37 4.34
C VAL A 4 32.49 3.31 5.18
N SER A 5 33.01 4.37 4.58
CA SER A 5 33.92 5.30 5.25
C SER A 5 33.16 6.35 6.06
N LYS A 6 33.83 7.02 6.98
CA LYS A 6 33.32 7.96 7.98
C LYS A 6 32.69 9.25 7.40
N GLY A 7 32.33 9.26 6.12
CA GLY A 7 31.78 10.39 5.39
C GLY A 7 30.60 10.03 4.48
N ASP A 8 30.14 8.78 4.52
CA ASP A 8 28.95 8.40 3.74
C ASP A 8 27.70 8.95 4.43
N ILE A 9 27.35 10.11 3.99
CA ILE A 9 26.31 10.97 4.49
C ILE A 9 24.94 10.39 4.09
N LEU A 10 24.02 10.41 5.01
CA LEU A 10 22.60 10.37 4.76
C LEU A 10 22.29 11.44 3.69
N ALA A 11 21.67 11.06 2.59
CA ALA A 11 21.42 11.97 1.48
C ALA A 11 20.52 13.14 1.94
N GLU A 12 20.99 14.34 1.75
CA GLU A 12 20.31 15.58 2.10
C GLU A 12 19.76 16.24 0.85
N LEU A 13 18.47 16.59 0.85
CA LEU A 13 17.88 17.46 -0.15
C LEU A 13 18.05 18.91 0.30
N SER A 14 19.17 19.52 -0.02
CA SER A 14 19.33 20.96 0.18
C SER A 14 18.50 21.70 -0.88
N GLY A 15 17.52 22.48 -0.40
CA GLY A 15 16.70 23.36 -1.24
C GLY A 15 17.53 24.49 -1.83
N SER A 16 18.18 24.27 -2.95
CA SER A 16 18.59 25.32 -3.87
C SER A 16 18.34 24.85 -5.29
N ASN A 17 17.60 25.65 -6.04
CA ASN A 17 17.28 25.49 -7.45
C ASN A 17 18.55 25.41 -8.32
N GLN A 18 19.18 24.26 -8.39
CA GLN A 18 20.07 23.90 -9.49
C GLN A 18 20.00 22.37 -9.68
N ILE A 19 19.37 21.98 -10.78
CA ILE A 19 19.37 20.61 -11.27
C ILE A 19 20.78 20.30 -11.73
N GLY A 20 21.57 19.69 -10.86
CA GLY A 20 22.86 19.10 -11.23
C GLY A 20 22.61 17.82 -12.02
N GLN A 21 22.98 17.80 -13.28
CA GLN A 21 23.00 16.59 -14.10
C GLN A 21 24.02 15.62 -13.50
N VAL A 22 23.54 14.52 -12.98
CA VAL A 22 24.40 13.36 -12.63
C VAL A 22 24.61 12.56 -13.91
N GLU A 23 25.78 12.70 -14.52
CA GLU A 23 26.21 11.81 -15.60
C GLU A 23 26.47 10.40 -15.04
N ILE A 24 25.55 9.51 -15.30
CA ILE A 24 25.79 8.08 -15.07
C ILE A 24 26.51 7.54 -16.31
N LYS A 25 27.82 7.35 -16.23
CA LYS A 25 28.53 6.56 -17.24
C LYS A 25 28.07 5.12 -17.16
N LYS A 26 27.27 4.72 -18.14
CA LYS A 26 26.94 3.31 -18.40
C LYS A 26 28.05 2.72 -19.25
N GLU A 27 28.87 1.87 -18.69
CA GLU A 27 29.63 0.89 -19.47
C GLU A 27 28.69 -0.29 -19.81
N ILE A 28 28.31 -0.37 -21.07
CA ILE A 28 27.59 -1.51 -21.64
C ILE A 28 28.59 -2.46 -22.22
N PRO A 29 28.68 -3.75 -21.83
CA PRO A 29 29.49 -4.71 -22.56
C PRO A 29 28.93 -4.93 -23.96
N GLN A 30 29.74 -4.66 -24.97
CA GLN A 30 29.44 -5.04 -26.35
C GLN A 30 29.53 -6.55 -26.47
N ASN A 31 28.40 -7.23 -26.69
CA ASN A 31 28.28 -8.43 -27.52
C ASN A 31 26.83 -8.85 -27.59
N MET A 32 26.23 -8.53 -28.73
CA MET A 32 25.23 -9.33 -29.44
C MET A 32 24.64 -8.50 -30.59
N GLN A 33 25.36 -8.51 -31.70
CA GLN A 33 24.77 -8.25 -33.00
C GLN A 33 24.37 -9.61 -33.59
N SER A 34 23.10 -9.81 -33.89
CA SER A 34 22.71 -10.57 -35.09
C SER A 34 21.20 -10.43 -35.37
N ASN A 35 20.92 -9.86 -36.53
CA ASN A 35 19.90 -10.23 -37.54
C ASN A 35 18.43 -10.36 -37.15
N GLY A 36 17.62 -9.54 -37.79
CA GLY A 36 16.20 -9.78 -37.95
C GLY A 36 15.44 -8.63 -38.61
N GLN A 37 15.52 -8.53 -39.93
CA GLN A 37 14.57 -7.75 -40.70
C GLN A 37 13.16 -8.27 -40.47
N ALA A 38 12.24 -7.44 -39.98
CA ALA A 38 10.83 -7.77 -39.91
C ALA A 38 10.05 -6.91 -40.91
N GLN A 39 9.51 -7.59 -41.91
CA GLN A 39 8.56 -7.08 -42.90
C GLN A 39 7.27 -6.64 -42.20
N ALA A 40 6.78 -5.48 -42.60
CA ALA A 40 5.44 -5.00 -42.25
C ALA A 40 4.38 -5.88 -42.92
N ASN A 41 3.64 -6.64 -42.17
CA ASN A 41 2.39 -7.25 -42.59
C ASN A 41 1.22 -6.55 -41.90
N GLN A 42 0.45 -5.83 -42.71
CA GLN A 42 -0.90 -5.40 -42.36
C GLN A 42 -1.78 -6.65 -42.23
N ASN A 43 -2.20 -6.98 -41.03
CA ASN A 43 -3.31 -7.89 -40.80
C ASN A 43 -4.38 -7.21 -39.97
N GLN A 44 -5.54 -7.11 -40.56
CA GLN A 44 -6.81 -6.76 -39.97
C GLN A 44 -7.01 -7.65 -38.73
N SER A 45 -7.08 -7.06 -37.56
CA SER A 45 -7.40 -7.78 -36.35
C SER A 45 -8.89 -8.05 -36.30
N GLU A 46 -9.29 -9.25 -36.63
CA GLU A 46 -10.53 -9.84 -36.11
C GLU A 46 -10.47 -9.81 -34.59
N THR A 47 -11.42 -9.12 -34.00
CA THR A 47 -11.62 -9.09 -32.54
C THR A 47 -12.10 -10.46 -32.10
N LYS A 48 -11.17 -11.37 -31.82
CA LYS A 48 -11.49 -12.59 -31.09
C LYS A 48 -12.03 -12.19 -29.73
N ARG A 49 -13.33 -12.36 -29.49
CA ARG A 49 -13.92 -12.40 -28.17
C ARG A 49 -13.18 -13.48 -27.37
N ILE A 50 -12.40 -13.06 -26.39
CA ILE A 50 -11.85 -13.96 -25.39
C ILE A 50 -13.04 -14.32 -24.50
N GLU A 51 -13.56 -15.52 -24.65
CA GLU A 51 -14.45 -16.11 -23.68
C GLU A 51 -13.65 -16.31 -22.40
N ILE A 52 -13.81 -15.39 -21.45
CA ILE A 52 -13.30 -15.57 -20.10
C ILE A 52 -14.27 -16.55 -19.45
N LYS A 53 -13.87 -17.81 -19.34
CA LYS A 53 -14.57 -18.77 -18.48
C LYS A 53 -14.44 -18.25 -17.05
N HIS A 54 -15.48 -17.61 -16.57
CA HIS A 54 -15.61 -17.22 -15.18
C HIS A 54 -15.88 -18.48 -14.36
N GLU A 55 -14.84 -19.08 -13.80
CA GLU A 55 -15.04 -19.96 -12.65
C GLU A 55 -15.54 -19.06 -11.50
N GLY A 56 -16.76 -19.35 -11.04
CA GLY A 56 -17.54 -18.43 -10.22
C GLY A 56 -16.93 -18.10 -8.87
N VAL A 57 -17.18 -16.87 -8.44
CA VAL A 57 -16.81 -16.27 -7.13
C VAL A 57 -17.43 -17.04 -5.95
N PHE A 58 -18.53 -17.72 -6.17
CA PHE A 58 -19.11 -18.71 -5.25
C PHE A 58 -18.52 -20.04 -5.66
N GLY A 59 -17.74 -20.66 -4.74
CA GLY A 59 -17.11 -21.94 -5.03
C GLY A 59 -18.08 -22.83 -5.79
N SER A 60 -17.78 -23.07 -7.05
CA SER A 60 -18.54 -24.00 -7.85
C SER A 60 -18.52 -25.30 -7.09
N ASN A 61 -19.68 -25.71 -6.59
CA ASN A 61 -19.81 -27.09 -6.16
C ASN A 61 -19.56 -27.91 -7.43
N PRO A 62 -18.44 -28.66 -7.54
CA PRO A 62 -18.09 -29.33 -8.77
C PRO A 62 -19.12 -30.40 -9.18
N ASP A 63 -20.09 -30.67 -8.31
CA ASP A 63 -21.13 -31.68 -8.50
C ASP A 63 -22.46 -31.09 -9.01
N ILE A 64 -22.60 -29.79 -9.20
CA ILE A 64 -23.82 -29.17 -9.76
C ILE A 64 -23.56 -28.80 -11.20
N ALA A 65 -23.94 -29.67 -12.12
CA ALA A 65 -24.03 -29.35 -13.53
C ALA A 65 -25.14 -28.30 -13.75
N ASP A 66 -24.91 -27.33 -14.64
CA ASP A 66 -25.96 -26.43 -15.05
C ASP A 66 -27.03 -27.21 -15.82
N ILE A 67 -28.22 -27.23 -15.25
CA ILE A 67 -29.35 -28.01 -15.79
C ILE A 67 -30.11 -27.27 -16.88
N ASP A 68 -29.96 -25.94 -16.92
CA ASP A 68 -30.57 -25.07 -17.91
C ASP A 68 -29.64 -23.87 -18.22
N PRO A 69 -28.69 -24.05 -19.12
CA PRO A 69 -27.77 -23.00 -19.52
C PRO A 69 -28.45 -21.78 -20.16
N GLU A 70 -29.59 -21.98 -20.82
CA GLU A 70 -30.33 -20.87 -21.46
C GLU A 70 -30.94 -19.96 -20.40
N GLU A 71 -31.59 -20.52 -19.37
CA GLU A 71 -32.11 -19.75 -18.23
C GLU A 71 -30.96 -19.05 -17.49
N THR A 72 -29.83 -19.69 -17.33
CA THR A 72 -28.63 -19.08 -16.68
C THR A 72 -28.15 -17.87 -17.43
N ASP A 73 -28.06 -17.96 -18.77
CA ASP A 73 -27.65 -16.83 -19.60
C ASP A 73 -28.66 -15.68 -19.55
N GLU A 74 -29.97 -15.96 -19.56
CA GLU A 74 -31.01 -14.94 -19.40
C GLU A 74 -30.88 -14.17 -18.08
N TRP A 75 -30.61 -14.86 -16.98
CA TRP A 75 -30.37 -14.21 -15.68
C TRP A 75 -29.13 -13.30 -15.70
N ILE A 76 -28.05 -13.77 -16.32
CA ILE A 76 -26.81 -12.99 -16.46
C ILE A 76 -27.04 -11.75 -17.35
N GLU A 77 -27.75 -11.89 -18.47
CA GLU A 77 -28.08 -10.77 -19.35
C GLU A 77 -28.98 -9.75 -18.65
N SER A 78 -29.96 -10.22 -17.90
CA SER A 78 -30.86 -9.36 -17.09
C SER A 78 -30.09 -8.55 -16.09
N LEU A 79 -29.14 -9.17 -15.36
CA LEU A 79 -28.27 -8.45 -14.42
C LEU A 79 -27.37 -7.44 -15.14
N ASN A 80 -26.78 -7.80 -16.27
CA ASN A 80 -25.95 -6.90 -17.07
C ASN A 80 -26.75 -5.69 -17.57
N SER A 81 -28.00 -5.89 -17.95
CA SER A 81 -28.92 -4.82 -18.37
C SER A 81 -29.21 -3.84 -17.23
N VAL A 82 -29.40 -4.35 -16.00
CA VAL A 82 -29.56 -3.52 -14.81
C VAL A 82 -28.28 -2.72 -14.52
N VAL A 83 -27.12 -3.36 -14.57
CA VAL A 83 -25.83 -2.68 -14.36
C VAL A 83 -25.64 -1.55 -15.36
N LYS A 84 -25.97 -1.80 -16.63
CA LYS A 84 -25.80 -0.83 -17.73
C LYS A 84 -26.78 0.34 -17.62
N ARG A 85 -28.04 0.09 -17.22
CA ARG A 85 -29.11 1.10 -17.17
C ARG A 85 -29.11 1.89 -15.85
N ASP A 86 -29.01 1.19 -14.73
CA ASP A 86 -29.27 1.75 -13.38
C ASP A 86 -27.99 1.79 -12.51
N GLY A 87 -26.88 1.23 -13.00
CA GLY A 87 -25.58 1.19 -12.33
C GLY A 87 -25.41 0.07 -11.31
N SER A 88 -24.19 -0.09 -10.84
CA SER A 88 -23.78 -1.19 -9.93
C SER A 88 -24.50 -1.18 -8.59
N ARG A 89 -24.90 0.00 -8.10
CA ARG A 89 -25.62 0.14 -6.81
C ARG A 89 -26.99 -0.53 -6.84
N ARG A 90 -27.72 -0.39 -7.96
CA ARG A 90 -29.00 -1.05 -8.14
C ARG A 90 -28.86 -2.56 -8.28
N ALA A 91 -27.86 -2.99 -9.07
CA ALA A 91 -27.55 -4.42 -9.20
C ALA A 91 -27.21 -5.07 -7.85
N HIS A 92 -26.38 -4.44 -7.04
CA HIS A 92 -26.06 -4.89 -5.69
C HIS A 92 -27.31 -5.02 -4.80
N PHE A 93 -28.20 -4.06 -4.85
CA PHE A 93 -29.47 -4.12 -4.11
C PHE A 93 -30.32 -5.31 -4.53
N LEU A 94 -30.46 -5.55 -5.84
CA LEU A 94 -31.22 -6.68 -6.36
C LEU A 94 -30.61 -8.01 -5.96
N LEU A 95 -29.30 -8.19 -6.13
CA LEU A 95 -28.59 -9.39 -5.71
C LEU A 95 -28.76 -9.68 -4.21
N SER A 96 -28.65 -8.64 -3.36
CA SER A 96 -28.88 -8.79 -1.93
C SER A 96 -30.31 -9.27 -1.61
N LYS A 97 -31.32 -8.79 -2.35
CA LYS A 97 -32.70 -9.23 -2.20
C LYS A 97 -32.91 -10.66 -2.67
N LEU A 98 -32.29 -11.05 -3.80
CA LEU A 98 -32.37 -12.41 -4.32
C LEU A 98 -31.70 -13.43 -3.37
N ILE A 99 -30.55 -13.10 -2.84
CA ILE A 99 -29.85 -13.91 -1.83
C ILE A 99 -30.73 -14.10 -0.59
N ASN A 100 -31.30 -13.02 -0.06
CA ASN A 100 -32.23 -13.11 1.08
C ASN A 100 -33.45 -13.98 0.76
N GLN A 101 -34.01 -13.85 -0.42
CA GLN A 101 -35.16 -14.67 -0.85
C GLN A 101 -34.77 -16.14 -0.95
N ALA A 102 -33.59 -16.44 -1.49
CA ALA A 102 -33.07 -17.80 -1.56
C ALA A 102 -32.95 -18.45 -0.16
N TYR A 103 -32.43 -17.71 0.83
CA TYR A 103 -32.40 -18.18 2.22
C TYR A 103 -33.78 -18.44 2.79
N VAL A 104 -34.73 -17.52 2.59
CA VAL A 104 -36.11 -17.69 3.04
C VAL A 104 -36.78 -18.91 2.39
N SER A 105 -36.44 -19.20 1.14
CA SER A 105 -36.93 -20.37 0.41
C SER A 105 -36.20 -21.67 0.78
N GLY A 106 -35.28 -21.65 1.75
CA GLY A 106 -34.58 -22.83 2.22
C GLY A 106 -33.41 -23.29 1.35
N SER A 107 -32.97 -22.44 0.41
CA SER A 107 -31.77 -22.74 -0.39
C SER A 107 -30.52 -22.66 0.49
N ASN A 108 -29.74 -23.72 0.52
CA ASN A 108 -28.47 -23.77 1.24
C ASN A 108 -27.37 -23.13 0.37
N LEU A 109 -27.26 -21.82 0.41
CA LEU A 109 -26.18 -21.10 -0.27
C LEU A 109 -24.89 -21.33 0.52
N GLN A 110 -23.94 -22.02 -0.08
CA GLN A 110 -22.61 -22.16 0.51
C GLN A 110 -21.92 -20.80 0.48
N PHE A 111 -21.79 -20.18 1.64
CA PHE A 111 -21.00 -18.97 1.79
C PHE A 111 -19.53 -19.36 1.94
N THR A 112 -18.70 -19.07 0.95
CA THR A 112 -17.26 -19.20 1.08
C THR A 112 -16.72 -17.91 1.73
N GLN A 113 -16.03 -18.05 2.86
CA GLN A 113 -15.39 -16.93 3.54
C GLN A 113 -14.25 -16.31 2.69
N ASN A 114 -13.72 -17.08 1.74
CA ASN A 114 -12.65 -16.66 0.86
C ASN A 114 -13.20 -16.49 -0.55
N THR A 115 -13.25 -15.25 -1.02
CA THR A 115 -13.47 -14.97 -2.44
C THR A 115 -12.15 -15.14 -3.19
N PRO A 116 -12.13 -15.74 -4.40
CA PRO A 116 -10.94 -15.74 -5.24
C PRO A 116 -10.51 -14.28 -5.49
N TYR A 117 -9.19 -14.06 -5.53
CA TYR A 117 -8.66 -12.75 -5.89
C TYR A 117 -8.96 -12.49 -7.37
N ILE A 118 -9.90 -11.60 -7.62
CA ILE A 118 -10.28 -11.17 -8.96
C ILE A 118 -10.03 -9.68 -9.05
N ASN A 119 -9.22 -9.25 -10.03
CA ASN A 119 -9.13 -7.85 -10.39
C ASN A 119 -10.47 -7.43 -11.00
N THR A 120 -11.24 -6.66 -10.26
CA THR A 120 -12.52 -6.12 -10.71
C THR A 120 -12.36 -4.95 -11.68
N ILE A 121 -11.16 -4.35 -11.72
CA ILE A 121 -10.81 -3.28 -12.66
C ILE A 121 -9.82 -3.85 -13.67
N PRO A 122 -10.17 -3.96 -14.95
CA PRO A 122 -9.22 -4.34 -15.99
C PRO A 122 -8.06 -3.36 -16.07
N PRO A 123 -6.82 -3.80 -16.36
CA PRO A 123 -5.64 -2.92 -16.43
C PRO A 123 -5.81 -1.71 -17.36
N GLN A 124 -6.62 -1.85 -18.40
CA GLN A 124 -6.91 -0.79 -19.38
C GLN A 124 -7.81 0.32 -18.81
N LEU A 125 -8.58 0.01 -17.76
CA LEU A 125 -9.48 0.94 -17.08
C LEU A 125 -8.90 1.41 -15.73
N GLU A 126 -7.71 0.91 -15.37
CA GLU A 126 -7.04 1.33 -14.15
C GLU A 126 -6.66 2.81 -14.22
N ALA A 127 -7.00 3.55 -13.16
CA ALA A 127 -6.60 4.94 -13.06
C ALA A 127 -5.08 5.05 -13.01
N LYS A 128 -4.52 5.98 -13.79
CA LYS A 128 -3.09 6.27 -13.73
C LYS A 128 -2.75 6.88 -12.39
N SER A 129 -1.61 6.44 -11.81
CA SER A 129 -1.08 7.05 -10.58
C SER A 129 -0.85 8.55 -10.81
N PRO A 130 -1.36 9.42 -9.95
CA PRO A 130 -1.06 10.84 -10.02
C PRO A 130 0.42 11.10 -9.66
N GLY A 131 0.95 12.25 -10.07
CA GLY A 131 2.30 12.67 -9.75
C GLY A 131 3.37 12.20 -10.76
N ASP A 132 4.61 12.60 -10.50
CA ASP A 132 5.77 12.22 -11.29
C ASP A 132 6.42 10.95 -10.72
N GLN A 133 6.24 9.84 -11.39
CA GLN A 133 6.75 8.55 -10.95
C GLN A 133 8.29 8.48 -10.88
N ASN A 134 9.02 9.32 -11.65
CA ASN A 134 10.48 9.36 -11.58
C ASN A 134 10.94 10.03 -10.29
N ILE A 135 10.31 11.14 -9.92
CA ILE A 135 10.57 11.83 -8.65
C ILE A 135 10.20 10.91 -7.48
N GLU A 136 9.03 10.29 -7.51
CA GLU A 136 8.60 9.37 -6.45
C GLU A 136 9.50 8.15 -6.31
N LYS A 137 9.99 7.61 -7.43
CA LYS A 137 10.98 6.53 -7.41
C LYS A 137 12.28 6.96 -6.73
N SER A 138 12.73 8.18 -6.97
CA SER A 138 13.93 8.74 -6.35
C SER A 138 13.72 8.93 -4.85
N ILE A 139 12.62 9.52 -4.43
CA ILE A 139 12.24 9.71 -3.02
C ILE A 139 12.19 8.35 -2.31
N ARG A 140 11.51 7.38 -2.88
CA ARG A 140 11.40 6.02 -2.34
C ARG A 140 12.75 5.35 -2.19
N SER A 141 13.64 5.53 -3.14
CA SER A 141 15.00 5.00 -3.09
C SER A 141 15.80 5.62 -1.93
N LEU A 142 15.69 6.93 -1.74
CA LEU A 142 16.33 7.65 -0.64
C LEU A 142 15.78 7.21 0.72
N ILE A 143 14.47 7.08 0.85
CA ILE A 143 13.83 6.59 2.09
C ILE A 143 14.33 5.19 2.42
N ARG A 144 14.35 4.28 1.45
CA ARG A 144 14.85 2.90 1.64
C ARG A 144 16.30 2.87 2.05
N TRP A 145 17.12 3.67 1.40
CA TRP A 145 18.54 3.79 1.74
C TRP A 145 18.75 4.29 3.16
N ASN A 146 18.10 5.40 3.53
CA ASN A 146 18.23 5.98 4.87
C ASN A 146 17.73 5.03 5.96
N ALA A 147 16.61 4.32 5.72
CA ALA A 147 16.12 3.32 6.64
C ALA A 147 17.11 2.18 6.86
N ALA A 148 17.72 1.66 5.78
CA ALA A 148 18.75 0.62 5.85
C ALA A 148 20.02 1.13 6.55
N ALA A 149 20.48 2.33 6.19
CA ALA A 149 21.67 2.94 6.77
C ALA A 149 21.50 3.18 8.28
N MET A 150 20.33 3.65 8.71
CA MET A 150 20.01 3.85 10.13
C MET A 150 20.08 2.55 10.92
N VAL A 151 19.50 1.46 10.43
CA VAL A 151 19.51 0.15 11.08
C VAL A 151 20.95 -0.42 11.11
N VAL A 152 21.70 -0.33 10.01
CA VAL A 152 23.08 -0.80 9.94
C VAL A 152 23.98 0.00 10.89
N LYS A 153 23.80 1.33 10.97
CA LYS A 153 24.54 2.19 11.89
C LYS A 153 24.26 1.82 13.35
N ALA A 154 23.00 1.60 13.71
CA ALA A 154 22.61 1.15 15.05
C ALA A 154 23.27 -0.20 15.41
N ASN A 155 23.25 -1.16 14.50
CA ASN A 155 23.88 -2.47 14.71
C ASN A 155 25.43 -2.41 14.81
N LYS A 156 26.07 -1.39 14.26
CA LYS A 156 27.51 -1.15 14.45
C LYS A 156 27.84 -0.62 15.84
N ILE A 157 26.91 0.13 16.44
CA ILE A 157 27.08 0.63 17.81
C ILE A 157 26.91 -0.52 18.80
N SER A 158 25.84 -1.29 18.64
CA SER A 158 25.59 -2.51 19.41
C SER A 158 24.84 -3.52 18.55
N PRO A 159 25.34 -4.74 18.37
CA PRO A 159 24.66 -5.79 17.60
C PRO A 159 23.28 -6.15 18.16
N GLU A 160 23.05 -5.87 19.45
CA GLU A 160 21.78 -6.15 20.13
C GLU A 160 20.70 -5.09 19.87
N LEU A 161 21.08 -3.90 19.40
CA LEU A 161 20.08 -2.88 19.06
C LEU A 161 19.15 -3.36 17.97
N GLY A 162 19.69 -4.05 16.97
CA GLY A 162 18.88 -4.65 15.91
C GLY A 162 18.09 -3.64 15.09
N GLY A 163 17.01 -4.10 14.51
CA GLY A 163 16.06 -3.32 13.73
C GLY A 163 15.44 -4.19 12.63
N HIS A 164 14.19 -3.91 12.31
CA HIS A 164 13.45 -4.67 11.30
C HIS A 164 13.35 -3.83 10.03
N ILE A 165 14.09 -4.25 9.00
CA ILE A 165 14.04 -3.58 7.70
C ILE A 165 13.08 -4.28 6.72
N ALA A 166 12.91 -5.60 6.87
CA ALA A 166 12.12 -6.40 5.94
C ALA A 166 10.65 -5.97 5.88
N THR A 167 10.04 -5.67 7.03
CA THR A 167 8.65 -5.19 7.10
C THR A 167 8.48 -3.88 6.35
N PHE A 168 9.37 -2.91 6.59
CA PHE A 168 9.33 -1.66 5.84
C PHE A 168 9.60 -1.88 4.34
N ALA A 169 10.58 -2.72 3.98
CA ALA A 169 10.90 -3.00 2.58
C ALA A 169 9.68 -3.57 1.82
N SER A 170 8.91 -4.45 2.46
CA SER A 170 7.68 -5.01 1.88
C SER A 170 6.55 -3.98 1.74
N ALA A 171 6.43 -3.06 2.69
CA ALA A 171 5.35 -2.07 2.75
C ALA A 171 5.76 -0.69 2.18
N ALA A 172 6.99 -0.50 1.70
CA ALA A 172 7.53 0.79 1.32
C ALA A 172 6.67 1.53 0.26
N THR A 173 6.20 0.80 -0.74
CA THR A 173 5.33 1.39 -1.79
C THR A 173 3.97 1.80 -1.23
N LEU A 174 3.39 1.00 -0.32
CA LEU A 174 2.12 1.33 0.33
C LEU A 174 2.23 2.64 1.12
N TYR A 175 3.27 2.77 1.95
CA TYR A 175 3.51 3.99 2.72
C TYR A 175 3.82 5.20 1.84
N ASP A 176 4.58 5.00 0.77
CA ASP A 176 4.90 6.05 -0.18
C ASP A 176 3.64 6.62 -0.84
N VAL A 177 2.83 5.73 -1.41
CA VAL A 177 1.58 6.10 -2.06
C VAL A 177 0.61 6.74 -1.04
N GLY A 178 0.50 6.16 0.15
CA GLY A 178 -0.31 6.70 1.24
C GLY A 178 0.10 8.14 1.60
N CYS A 179 1.38 8.36 1.86
CA CYS A 179 1.90 9.68 2.24
C CYS A 179 1.85 10.70 1.10
N ASN A 180 2.05 10.27 -0.15
CA ASN A 180 2.11 11.20 -1.28
C ASN A 180 0.74 11.60 -1.80
N HIS A 181 -0.27 10.71 -1.72
CA HIS A 181 -1.52 10.90 -2.46
C HIS A 181 -2.80 10.76 -1.64
N PHE A 182 -2.76 10.12 -0.47
CA PHE A 182 -3.98 9.81 0.26
C PHE A 182 -4.05 10.43 1.64
N TRP A 183 -2.98 10.34 2.43
CA TRP A 183 -3.01 10.76 3.83
C TRP A 183 -2.78 12.26 3.96
N ARG A 184 -3.64 12.90 4.70
CA ARG A 184 -3.61 14.34 4.91
C ARG A 184 -3.00 14.65 6.26
N GLY A 185 -1.98 15.48 6.27
CA GLY A 185 -1.38 16.00 7.49
C GLY A 185 -2.31 16.98 8.21
N LYS A 186 -1.97 17.28 9.47
CA LYS A 186 -2.66 18.28 10.28
C LYS A 186 -2.51 19.67 9.66
N THR A 187 -3.62 20.41 9.61
CA THR A 187 -3.69 21.84 9.25
C THR A 187 -4.33 22.63 10.39
N ASN A 188 -4.54 23.93 10.21
CA ASN A 188 -5.25 24.76 11.19
C ASN A 188 -6.71 24.34 11.38
N ASP A 189 -7.35 23.86 10.31
CA ASP A 189 -8.77 23.53 10.28
C ASP A 189 -9.04 22.00 10.24
N PHE A 190 -7.99 21.19 10.22
CA PHE A 190 -8.10 19.74 10.13
C PHE A 190 -7.08 19.04 11.01
N LEU A 191 -7.52 18.14 11.86
CA LEU A 191 -6.67 17.45 12.83
C LEU A 191 -5.67 16.47 12.20
N GLY A 192 -5.80 16.18 10.93
CA GLY A 192 -5.03 15.18 10.20
C GLY A 192 -5.71 13.81 10.21
N ASP A 193 -5.33 12.98 9.24
CA ASP A 193 -5.81 11.60 9.19
C ASP A 193 -5.12 10.78 10.30
N MET A 194 -5.87 9.85 10.88
CA MET A 194 -5.39 8.98 11.94
C MET A 194 -4.86 7.69 11.33
N ILE A 195 -3.57 7.41 11.50
CA ILE A 195 -2.90 6.28 10.87
C ILE A 195 -2.21 5.41 11.91
N TYR A 196 -2.53 4.13 11.91
CA TYR A 196 -1.87 3.12 12.72
C TYR A 196 -0.73 2.50 11.93
N PHE A 197 0.45 3.10 12.00
CA PHE A 197 1.64 2.55 11.35
C PHE A 197 2.06 1.24 12.00
N GLN A 198 2.42 0.24 11.21
CA GLN A 198 2.95 -0.99 11.76
C GLN A 198 4.28 -0.74 12.46
N GLY A 199 4.41 -1.21 13.70
CA GLY A 199 5.57 -0.93 14.54
C GLY A 199 6.91 -1.29 13.90
N HIS A 200 7.00 -2.45 13.26
CA HIS A 200 8.20 -2.91 12.58
C HIS A 200 8.58 -2.13 11.32
N ALA A 201 7.68 -1.28 10.82
CA ALA A 201 7.95 -0.39 9.70
C ALA A 201 8.45 1.01 10.13
N ALA A 202 8.56 1.28 11.43
CA ALA A 202 9.02 2.55 11.97
C ALA A 202 10.32 3.09 11.35
N PRO A 203 11.34 2.27 11.01
CA PRO A 203 12.55 2.77 10.34
C PRO A 203 12.26 3.55 9.06
N GLY A 204 11.31 3.11 8.25
CA GLY A 204 10.93 3.82 7.04
C GLY A 204 10.23 5.14 7.31
N MET A 205 9.41 5.20 8.34
CA MET A 205 8.74 6.43 8.75
C MET A 205 9.73 7.48 9.27
N TYR A 206 10.70 7.05 10.06
CA TYR A 206 11.78 7.93 10.52
C TYR A 206 12.65 8.43 9.37
N ALA A 207 13.03 7.55 8.44
CA ALA A 207 13.80 7.91 7.26
C ALA A 207 13.06 8.92 6.38
N ARG A 208 11.74 8.77 6.20
CA ARG A 208 10.92 9.74 5.49
C ARG A 208 10.87 11.07 6.22
N SER A 209 10.58 11.05 7.52
CA SER A 209 10.48 12.27 8.34
C SER A 209 11.81 13.03 8.45
N TYR A 210 12.92 12.34 8.33
CA TYR A 210 14.23 12.98 8.19
C TYR A 210 14.33 13.78 6.88
N LEU A 211 13.94 13.19 5.76
CA LEU A 211 13.91 13.88 4.47
C LEU A 211 12.91 15.05 4.43
N GLU A 212 11.86 14.98 5.23
CA GLU A 212 10.88 16.06 5.41
C GLU A 212 11.35 17.14 6.40
N GLY A 213 12.55 17.00 7.01
CA GLY A 213 13.08 17.94 8.00
C GLY A 213 12.39 17.88 9.38
N ARG A 214 11.60 16.85 9.65
CA ARG A 214 10.86 16.66 10.92
C ARG A 214 11.69 15.94 12.00
N ILE A 215 12.71 15.24 11.59
CA ILE A 215 13.67 14.53 12.45
C ILE A 215 15.08 14.97 12.07
N SER A 216 15.90 15.29 13.06
CA SER A 216 17.30 15.64 12.85
C SER A 216 18.18 14.43 12.59
N GLU A 217 19.35 14.64 12.00
CA GLU A 217 20.36 13.58 11.81
C GLU A 217 20.81 12.98 13.13
N GLN A 218 20.93 13.80 14.19
CA GLN A 218 21.28 13.33 15.52
C GLN A 218 20.22 12.36 16.05
N GLN A 219 18.94 12.72 15.93
CA GLN A 219 17.84 11.80 16.35
C GLN A 219 17.85 10.51 15.53
N LEU A 220 18.08 10.60 14.22
CA LEU A 220 18.17 9.41 13.34
C LEU A 220 19.34 8.50 13.77
N GLY A 221 20.46 9.10 14.19
CA GLY A 221 21.60 8.37 14.76
C GLY A 221 21.33 7.68 16.10
N ASN A 222 20.32 8.13 16.80
CA ASN A 222 19.88 7.62 18.09
C ASN A 222 18.71 6.62 17.98
N PHE A 223 18.61 5.94 16.86
CA PHE A 223 17.57 4.92 16.65
C PHE A 223 17.65 3.80 17.69
N ARG A 224 16.53 3.46 18.32
CA ARG A 224 16.39 2.44 19.36
C ARG A 224 17.22 2.69 20.64
N GLN A 225 17.51 3.96 20.92
CA GLN A 225 18.21 4.36 22.14
C GLN A 225 17.33 5.19 23.08
N GLU A 226 16.03 5.07 22.95
CA GLU A 226 15.05 5.80 23.73
C GLU A 226 15.17 5.59 25.24
N ALA A 227 15.67 4.43 25.69
CA ALA A 227 15.87 4.12 27.08
C ALA A 227 17.17 4.72 27.68
N ASN A 228 18.13 5.06 26.82
CA ASN A 228 19.45 5.53 27.22
C ASN A 228 19.59 7.05 27.15
N LEU A 229 18.65 7.74 26.54
CA LEU A 229 18.68 9.15 26.26
C LEU A 229 17.48 9.88 26.90
N LYS A 230 17.56 11.20 26.96
CA LYS A 230 16.39 11.99 27.40
C LYS A 230 15.24 11.84 26.39
N ARG A 231 14.03 12.00 26.92
CA ARG A 231 12.81 11.95 26.12
C ARG A 231 12.89 12.91 24.94
N GLY A 232 12.67 12.39 23.72
CA GLY A 232 12.72 13.14 22.46
C GLY A 232 14.11 13.22 21.81
N GLU A 233 15.20 12.80 22.47
CA GLU A 233 16.54 12.75 21.87
C GLU A 233 16.79 11.46 21.08
N GLY A 234 16.12 10.36 21.44
CA GLY A 234 16.18 9.07 20.77
C GLY A 234 14.92 8.78 19.99
N LEU A 235 15.03 7.94 18.96
CA LEU A 235 13.88 7.42 18.24
C LEU A 235 13.43 6.10 18.87
N SER A 236 12.15 6.01 19.21
CA SER A 236 11.61 4.81 19.83
C SER A 236 11.65 3.62 18.87
N SER A 237 11.88 2.43 19.45
CA SER A 237 11.93 1.17 18.69
C SER A 237 10.66 0.90 17.89
N TYR A 238 9.52 1.29 18.44
CA TYR A 238 8.19 1.19 17.86
C TYR A 238 7.42 2.48 18.09
N PRO A 239 6.33 2.74 17.35
CA PRO A 239 5.44 3.86 17.62
C PRO A 239 5.02 3.90 19.10
N HIS A 240 5.47 4.94 19.80
CA HIS A 240 5.27 5.08 21.23
C HIS A 240 4.97 6.54 21.60
N PRO A 241 3.68 6.91 21.73
CA PRO A 241 3.28 8.30 21.99
C PRO A 241 3.85 8.88 23.28
N TRP A 242 4.08 8.07 24.33
CA TRP A 242 4.70 8.52 25.56
C TRP A 242 6.15 8.97 25.38
N LEU A 243 6.92 8.25 24.58
CA LEU A 243 8.33 8.56 24.32
C LEU A 243 8.50 9.65 23.25
N MET A 244 7.59 9.71 22.28
CA MET A 244 7.61 10.67 21.19
C MET A 244 6.21 11.28 20.99
N PRO A 245 5.73 12.14 21.94
CA PRO A 245 4.34 12.62 21.97
C PRO A 245 3.99 13.54 20.80
N ASP A 246 4.96 14.25 20.27
CA ASP A 246 4.76 15.17 19.15
C ASP A 246 4.92 14.47 17.78
N TYR A 247 5.21 13.17 17.80
CA TYR A 247 5.46 12.40 16.59
C TYR A 247 4.46 11.25 16.38
N TRP A 248 4.27 10.39 17.37
CA TRP A 248 3.37 9.24 17.28
C TRP A 248 2.01 9.53 17.93
N GLN A 249 0.93 9.29 17.18
CA GLN A 249 -0.44 9.40 17.72
C GLN A 249 -0.88 8.14 18.45
N PHE A 250 -0.49 6.96 17.94
CA PHE A 250 -0.95 5.67 18.44
C PHE A 250 0.20 4.72 18.74
N PRO A 251 0.11 3.96 19.84
CA PRO A 251 1.07 2.90 20.11
C PRO A 251 0.77 1.71 19.21
N THR A 252 1.77 1.23 18.49
CA THR A 252 1.65 0.05 17.64
C THR A 252 2.89 -0.83 17.78
N VAL A 253 2.71 -2.00 18.35
CA VAL A 253 3.78 -2.99 18.54
C VAL A 253 3.40 -4.31 17.91
N SER A 254 2.26 -4.86 18.29
CA SER A 254 1.76 -6.12 17.74
C SER A 254 1.14 -5.94 16.37
N MET A 255 1.53 -6.80 15.43
CA MET A 255 1.06 -6.75 14.04
C MET A 255 -0.46 -6.94 13.91
N GLY A 256 -1.07 -7.77 14.75
CA GLY A 256 -2.52 -8.00 14.75
C GLY A 256 -3.31 -6.93 15.50
N LEU A 257 -2.76 -6.35 16.55
CA LEU A 257 -3.45 -5.35 17.37
C LEU A 257 -3.61 -4.01 16.66
N GLY A 258 -2.67 -3.59 15.83
CA GLY A 258 -2.77 -2.36 15.07
C GLY A 258 -4.06 -2.28 14.24
N PRO A 259 -4.31 -3.22 13.32
CA PRO A 259 -5.56 -3.28 12.54
C PRO A 259 -6.82 -3.35 13.38
N ILE A 260 -6.84 -4.22 14.42
CA ILE A 260 -8.02 -4.38 15.29
C ILE A 260 -8.31 -3.07 16.04
N THR A 261 -7.29 -2.45 16.62
CA THR A 261 -7.46 -1.21 17.37
C THR A 261 -7.92 -0.06 16.47
N SER A 262 -7.41 0.03 15.24
CA SER A 262 -7.85 1.04 14.27
C SER A 262 -9.32 0.89 13.90
N ILE A 263 -9.80 -0.36 13.73
CA ILE A 263 -11.21 -0.64 13.46
C ILE A 263 -12.09 -0.22 14.65
N TYR A 264 -11.69 -0.56 15.87
CA TYR A 264 -12.45 -0.16 17.07
C TYR A 264 -12.45 1.35 17.26
N ASN A 265 -11.33 2.01 17.02
CA ASN A 265 -11.26 3.47 17.10
C ASN A 265 -12.19 4.13 16.07
N ALA A 266 -12.14 3.71 14.82
CA ALA A 266 -13.03 4.22 13.78
C ALA A 266 -14.52 3.99 14.12
N ARG A 267 -14.86 2.80 14.65
CA ARG A 267 -16.22 2.50 15.11
C ARG A 267 -16.65 3.40 16.26
N PHE A 268 -15.77 3.63 17.23
CA PHE A 268 -16.07 4.48 18.37
C PHE A 268 -16.25 5.95 17.96
N MET A 269 -15.41 6.45 17.08
CA MET A 269 -15.57 7.79 16.51
C MET A 269 -16.92 7.93 15.80
N LYS A 270 -17.29 6.94 14.99
CA LYS A 270 -18.60 6.93 14.33
C LYS A 270 -19.77 6.88 15.30
N TYR A 271 -19.62 6.18 16.41
CA TYR A 271 -20.60 6.19 17.50
C TYR A 271 -20.73 7.58 18.12
N MET A 272 -19.61 8.24 18.43
CA MET A 272 -19.62 9.59 19.01
C MET A 272 -20.27 10.61 18.07
N GLU A 273 -19.93 10.55 16.77
CA GLU A 273 -20.54 11.39 15.74
C GLU A 273 -22.07 11.18 15.68
N ASN A 274 -22.53 9.93 15.67
CA ASN A 274 -23.96 9.62 15.64
C ASN A 274 -24.71 10.07 16.91
N ARG A 275 -23.99 10.30 18.01
CA ARG A 275 -24.53 10.82 19.25
C ARG A 275 -24.35 12.33 19.41
N ASN A 276 -23.81 13.01 18.41
CA ASN A 276 -23.47 14.45 18.44
C ASN A 276 -22.57 14.81 19.65
N LEU A 277 -21.59 13.94 19.97
CA LEU A 277 -20.61 14.16 21.03
C LEU A 277 -19.33 14.82 20.48
N ILE A 278 -19.13 14.74 19.18
CA ILE A 278 -18.06 15.38 18.40
C ILE A 278 -18.64 15.94 17.12
#